data_06d74c21091dfb04755ea61256f341e6
#
_entry.id   06d74c21091dfb04755ea61256f341e6
#
_cell.length_a   1.000
_cell.length_b   1.000
_cell.length_c   1.000
_cell.angle_alpha   90.00
_cell.angle_beta   90.00
_cell.angle_gamma   90.00
#
_symmetry.space_group_name_H-M   'P 1'
#
loop_
_entity.id
_entity.type
_entity.pdbx_description
1 polymer ?
#
loop_
_entity_poly.entity_id
_entity_poly.type
_entity_poly.pdbx_seq_one_letter_code
_entity_poly.pdbx_strand_id
1 'polypeptide(L)'
;MRARTLALWLALALPTIGAESGTEPKFRLAPSPDLNEPGKKKASDEVQQIATRALAAMTKGDLEKAKKDFLKVLEQVPDNVPTMINLGLLEYRKKNFGEAERRLESAVRLAPDSGLGWLIMGVVQYDQNKFDHALASLAQAAVLEPKNATVHHYFGVTLGQKGWYSGAEDEMRKALELDPNYAEAHFNLSVFYLQRNPPAVELARRHYQRALELGAAPDPDVARSLTPPQP
;
A
#
# COMPACT_ATOMS: atom_id res chain seq x y z
N MET A 1 -22.49 -28.51 -33.83
CA MET A 1 -21.24 -28.40 -33.08
C MET A 1 -21.35 -27.21 -32.17
N ARG A 2 -21.60 -27.41 -30.87
CA ARG A 2 -21.75 -26.34 -29.87
C ARG A 2 -20.37 -26.04 -29.30
N ALA A 3 -19.83 -24.86 -29.60
CA ALA A 3 -18.64 -24.33 -28.96
C ALA A 3 -18.92 -24.18 -27.46
N ARG A 4 -18.32 -25.05 -26.64
CA ARG A 4 -18.24 -24.85 -25.19
C ARG A 4 -17.24 -23.75 -24.94
N THR A 5 -17.69 -22.53 -24.71
CA THR A 5 -16.93 -21.50 -24.04
C THR A 5 -16.60 -21.98 -22.64
N LEU A 6 -15.41 -22.53 -22.47
CA LEU A 6 -14.80 -22.66 -21.15
C LEU A 6 -14.53 -21.24 -20.63
N ALA A 7 -15.48 -20.73 -19.87
CA ALA A 7 -15.20 -19.64 -18.94
C ALA A 7 -14.27 -20.22 -17.88
N LEU A 8 -12.96 -20.13 -18.10
CA LEU A 8 -11.96 -20.31 -17.06
C LEU A 8 -12.18 -19.17 -16.08
N TRP A 9 -12.90 -19.46 -15.01
CA TRP A 9 -12.85 -18.69 -13.79
C TRP A 9 -11.49 -18.94 -13.15
N LEU A 10 -10.41 -18.39 -13.74
CA LEU A 10 -9.21 -18.11 -12.99
C LEU A 10 -9.58 -16.92 -12.07
N ALA A 11 -10.11 -17.22 -10.90
CA ALA A 11 -9.94 -16.35 -9.76
C ALA A 11 -8.43 -16.36 -9.45
N LEU A 12 -7.64 -15.66 -10.27
CA LEU A 12 -6.34 -15.19 -9.83
C LEU A 12 -6.67 -14.26 -8.67
N ALA A 13 -6.68 -14.80 -7.46
CA ALA A 13 -6.56 -13.98 -6.28
C ALA A 13 -5.31 -13.15 -6.54
N LEU A 14 -5.49 -11.87 -6.82
CA LEU A 14 -4.35 -10.95 -6.77
C LEU A 14 -3.70 -11.22 -5.42
N PRO A 15 -2.41 -11.48 -5.36
CA PRO A 15 -1.77 -11.79 -4.09
C PRO A 15 -2.19 -10.72 -3.10
N THR A 16 -2.77 -11.16 -1.98
CA THR A 16 -3.08 -10.27 -0.89
C THR A 16 -1.81 -9.52 -0.58
N ILE A 17 -1.87 -8.18 -0.65
CA ILE A 17 -0.71 -7.33 -0.44
C ILE A 17 -0.13 -7.71 0.92
N GLY A 18 1.04 -8.38 0.93
CA GLY A 18 1.74 -8.76 2.15
C GLY A 18 1.46 -10.14 2.74
N ALA A 19 0.52 -10.96 2.22
CA ALA A 19 0.19 -12.24 2.85
C ALA A 19 1.07 -13.43 2.42
N GLU A 20 1.67 -13.43 1.23
CA GLU A 20 2.49 -14.56 0.75
C GLU A 20 3.91 -14.20 0.28
N SER A 21 4.20 -12.94 -0.02
CA SER A 21 5.56 -12.54 -0.45
C SER A 21 6.52 -12.25 0.71
N GLY A 22 6.06 -12.26 1.96
CA GLY A 22 6.90 -11.96 3.13
C GLY A 22 7.44 -10.52 3.19
N THR A 23 7.09 -9.69 2.21
CA THR A 23 7.50 -8.28 2.17
C THR A 23 6.37 -7.41 2.70
N GLU A 24 6.50 -6.97 3.95
CA GLU A 24 5.64 -5.89 4.46
C GLU A 24 5.77 -4.65 3.55
N PRO A 25 4.65 -3.93 3.30
CA PRO A 25 4.70 -2.68 2.57
C PRO A 25 5.75 -1.75 3.18
N LYS A 26 6.70 -1.28 2.36
CA LYS A 26 7.77 -0.37 2.78
C LYS A 26 7.21 1.05 2.90
N PHE A 27 6.37 1.29 3.91
CA PHE A 27 5.91 2.65 4.18
C PHE A 27 7.02 3.48 4.81
N ARG A 28 7.17 4.70 4.31
CA ARG A 28 7.92 5.74 4.98
C ARG A 28 7.22 6.05 6.30
N LEU A 29 7.97 6.04 7.41
CA LEU A 29 7.46 6.56 8.68
C LEU A 29 7.12 8.04 8.52
N ALA A 30 6.02 8.49 9.13
CA ALA A 30 5.77 9.91 9.25
C ALA A 30 6.97 10.55 9.96
N PRO A 31 7.47 11.70 9.49
CA PRO A 31 8.64 12.35 10.08
C PRO A 31 8.40 12.61 11.56
N SER A 32 9.50 12.73 12.32
CA SER A 32 9.40 13.22 13.70
C SER A 32 8.62 14.54 13.66
N PRO A 33 7.57 14.67 14.48
CA PRO A 33 6.76 15.86 14.44
C PRO A 33 7.64 17.07 14.70
N ASP A 34 7.51 18.12 13.89
CA ASP A 34 7.93 19.44 14.31
C ASP A 34 6.92 19.91 15.37
N LEU A 35 7.24 19.55 16.62
CA LEU A 35 6.41 19.90 17.77
C LEU A 35 6.47 21.40 18.09
N ASN A 36 7.18 22.19 17.25
CA ASN A 36 7.37 23.63 17.40
C ASN A 36 6.68 24.46 16.31
N GLU A 37 5.67 23.90 15.61
CA GLU A 37 4.89 24.67 14.64
C GLU A 37 4.39 26.00 15.24
N PRO A 38 4.52 27.13 14.51
CA PRO A 38 4.03 28.41 14.97
C PRO A 38 2.53 28.34 15.30
N GLY A 39 2.16 28.73 16.51
CA GLY A 39 0.77 28.74 16.97
C GLY A 39 0.31 27.50 17.75
N LYS A 40 1.10 26.43 17.79
CA LYS A 40 0.85 25.26 18.66
C LYS A 40 1.67 25.36 19.97
N LYS A 41 1.15 24.74 21.03
CA LYS A 41 1.87 24.66 22.32
C LYS A 41 3.21 23.98 22.09
N LYS A 42 4.31 24.69 22.38
CA LYS A 42 5.67 24.18 22.24
C LYS A 42 5.82 22.90 23.06
N ALA A 43 6.10 21.80 22.41
CA ALA A 43 6.39 20.54 23.11
C ALA A 43 7.74 20.68 23.83
N SER A 44 7.85 20.08 25.00
CA SER A 44 9.12 20.04 25.71
C SER A 44 10.14 19.20 24.94
N ASP A 45 11.43 19.48 25.13
CA ASP A 45 12.52 18.66 24.56
C ASP A 45 12.36 17.17 24.93
N GLU A 46 11.75 16.89 26.07
CA GLU A 46 11.43 15.54 26.51
C GLU A 46 10.44 14.84 25.54
N VAL A 47 9.37 15.50 25.13
CA VAL A 47 8.38 14.93 24.17
C VAL A 47 9.06 14.63 22.84
N GLN A 48 9.92 15.52 22.35
CA GLN A 48 10.69 15.32 21.12
C GLN A 48 11.61 14.10 21.25
N GLN A 49 12.27 13.92 22.37
CA GLN A 49 13.11 12.74 22.63
C GLN A 49 12.28 11.45 22.68
N ILE A 50 11.10 11.48 23.30
CA ILE A 50 10.17 10.33 23.32
C ILE A 50 9.75 9.96 21.91
N ALA A 51 9.36 10.93 21.07
CA ALA A 51 8.95 10.70 19.68
C ALA A 51 10.10 10.06 18.85
N THR A 52 11.29 10.60 18.98
CA THR A 52 12.49 10.07 18.31
C THR A 52 12.80 8.63 18.75
N ARG A 53 12.69 8.34 20.03
CA ARG A 53 12.88 7.00 20.58
C ARG A 53 11.80 6.02 20.08
N ALA A 54 10.55 6.47 19.97
CA ALA A 54 9.45 5.67 19.44
C ALA A 54 9.70 5.28 17.97
N LEU A 55 10.14 6.23 17.14
CA LEU A 55 10.50 5.97 15.73
C LEU A 55 11.66 4.97 15.63
N ALA A 56 12.69 5.15 16.46
CA ALA A 56 13.83 4.22 16.50
C ALA A 56 13.41 2.80 16.93
N ALA A 57 12.49 2.67 17.89
CA ALA A 57 11.94 1.39 18.31
C ALA A 57 11.14 0.74 17.18
N MET A 58 10.30 1.51 16.48
CA MET A 58 9.52 1.03 15.35
C MET A 58 10.39 0.54 14.19
N THR A 59 11.48 1.26 13.88
CA THR A 59 12.46 0.85 12.86
C THR A 59 13.18 -0.45 13.22
N LYS A 60 13.41 -0.69 14.52
CA LYS A 60 14.01 -1.93 15.03
C LYS A 60 13.02 -3.08 15.18
N GLY A 61 11.74 -2.86 14.90
CA GLY A 61 10.69 -3.87 15.08
C GLY A 61 10.21 -4.05 16.52
N ASP A 62 10.66 -3.21 17.47
CA ASP A 62 10.18 -3.23 18.86
C ASP A 62 8.84 -2.46 18.94
N LEU A 63 7.78 -3.11 18.45
CA LEU A 63 6.47 -2.48 18.30
C LEU A 63 5.82 -2.13 19.64
N GLU A 64 6.06 -2.92 20.71
CA GLU A 64 5.48 -2.62 22.02
C GLU A 64 6.10 -1.37 22.65
N LYS A 65 7.40 -1.24 22.56
CA LYS A 65 8.11 -0.04 23.03
C LYS A 65 7.72 1.18 22.21
N ALA A 66 7.66 1.04 20.88
CA ALA A 66 7.21 2.12 19.98
C ALA A 66 5.80 2.60 20.35
N LYS A 67 4.84 1.66 20.54
CA LYS A 67 3.48 1.97 20.95
C LYS A 67 3.42 2.75 22.24
N LYS A 68 4.12 2.26 23.28
CA LYS A 68 4.18 2.89 24.60
C LYS A 68 4.68 4.33 24.49
N ASP A 69 5.75 4.56 23.73
CA ASP A 69 6.35 5.87 23.59
C ASP A 69 5.48 6.81 22.74
N PHE A 70 4.87 6.35 21.62
CA PHE A 70 3.93 7.14 20.85
C PHE A 70 2.68 7.55 21.65
N LEU A 71 2.16 6.67 22.52
CA LEU A 71 1.03 7.03 23.38
C LEU A 71 1.40 8.14 24.37
N LYS A 72 2.61 8.11 24.94
CA LYS A 72 3.11 9.21 25.79
C LYS A 72 3.22 10.55 25.04
N VAL A 73 3.57 10.51 23.75
CA VAL A 73 3.55 11.73 22.92
C VAL A 73 2.12 12.26 22.82
N LEU A 74 1.14 11.39 22.53
CA LEU A 74 -0.27 11.82 22.42
C LEU A 74 -0.90 12.25 23.76
N GLU A 75 -0.42 11.74 24.90
CA GLU A 75 -0.84 12.25 26.22
C GLU A 75 -0.47 13.73 26.41
N GLN A 76 0.66 14.16 25.85
CA GLN A 76 1.14 15.54 25.98
C GLN A 76 0.72 16.42 24.80
N VAL A 77 0.64 15.85 23.60
CA VAL A 77 0.25 16.52 22.35
C VAL A 77 -0.82 15.69 21.65
N PRO A 78 -2.11 15.78 22.07
CA PRO A 78 -3.18 14.91 21.59
C PRO A 78 -3.42 14.99 20.08
N ASP A 79 -3.18 16.15 19.46
CA ASP A 79 -3.42 16.40 18.04
C ASP A 79 -2.17 16.16 17.17
N ASN A 80 -1.22 15.38 17.64
CA ASN A 80 0.01 15.10 16.90
C ASN A 80 -0.25 14.12 15.76
N VAL A 81 -0.52 14.64 14.57
CA VAL A 81 -0.86 13.89 13.36
C VAL A 81 0.22 12.86 12.97
N PRO A 82 1.53 13.22 12.90
CA PRO A 82 2.57 12.23 12.58
C PRO A 82 2.58 11.05 13.54
N THR A 83 2.37 11.29 14.84
CA THR A 83 2.31 10.21 15.84
C THR A 83 1.08 9.32 15.64
N MET A 84 -0.08 9.90 15.30
CA MET A 84 -1.29 9.12 14.98
C MET A 84 -1.08 8.23 13.75
N ILE A 85 -0.45 8.77 12.70
CA ILE A 85 -0.13 8.00 11.48
C ILE A 85 0.82 6.85 11.81
N ASN A 86 1.88 7.09 12.59
CA ASN A 86 2.84 6.06 12.99
C ASN A 86 2.20 5.00 13.90
N LEU A 87 1.28 5.37 14.79
CA LEU A 87 0.48 4.41 15.55
C LEU A 87 -0.45 3.61 14.63
N GLY A 88 -1.10 4.24 13.67
CA GLY A 88 -1.90 3.55 12.66
C GLY A 88 -1.08 2.50 11.91
N LEU A 89 0.11 2.87 11.43
CA LEU A 89 1.02 1.95 10.76
C LEU A 89 1.51 0.83 11.69
N LEU A 90 1.78 1.13 12.96
CA LEU A 90 2.16 0.15 13.97
C LEU A 90 1.04 -0.89 14.21
N GLU A 91 -0.18 -0.42 14.37
CA GLU A 91 -1.34 -1.30 14.56
C GLU A 91 -1.60 -2.14 13.29
N TYR A 92 -1.40 -1.57 12.10
CA TYR A 92 -1.45 -2.31 10.85
C TYR A 92 -0.44 -3.47 10.82
N ARG A 93 0.83 -3.21 11.18
CA ARG A 93 1.87 -4.26 11.28
C ARG A 93 1.51 -5.36 12.27
N LYS A 94 0.79 -5.02 13.34
CA LYS A 94 0.25 -5.99 14.31
C LYS A 94 -1.03 -6.67 13.83
N LYS A 95 -1.49 -6.39 12.61
CA LYS A 95 -2.77 -6.86 12.03
C LYS A 95 -4.00 -6.41 12.82
N ASN A 96 -3.89 -5.38 13.63
CA ASN A 96 -4.98 -4.75 14.36
C ASN A 96 -5.69 -3.71 13.47
N PHE A 97 -6.22 -4.14 12.33
CA PHE A 97 -6.74 -3.25 11.27
C PHE A 97 -7.79 -2.26 11.75
N GLY A 98 -8.68 -2.65 12.65
CA GLY A 98 -9.71 -1.75 13.20
C GLY A 98 -9.13 -0.60 14.03
N GLU A 99 -8.08 -0.86 14.82
CA GLU A 99 -7.39 0.20 15.58
C GLU A 99 -6.55 1.08 14.64
N ALA A 100 -5.88 0.47 13.64
CA ALA A 100 -5.14 1.19 12.63
C ALA A 100 -6.04 2.19 11.90
N GLU A 101 -7.20 1.76 11.43
CA GLU A 101 -8.17 2.61 10.73
C GLU A 101 -8.64 3.76 11.62
N ARG A 102 -9.02 3.52 12.87
CA ARG A 102 -9.43 4.57 13.81
C ARG A 102 -8.35 5.65 14.02
N ARG A 103 -7.08 5.25 14.15
CA ARG A 103 -5.96 6.18 14.31
C ARG A 103 -5.75 7.02 13.04
N LEU A 104 -5.85 6.39 11.89
CA LEU A 104 -5.69 7.06 10.60
C LEU A 104 -6.87 7.98 10.27
N GLU A 105 -8.10 7.58 10.57
CA GLU A 105 -9.27 8.47 10.46
C GLU A 105 -9.11 9.74 11.30
N SER A 106 -8.61 9.61 12.53
CA SER A 106 -8.31 10.76 13.36
C SER A 106 -7.22 11.64 12.76
N ALA A 107 -6.17 11.03 12.20
CA ALA A 107 -5.07 11.74 11.55
C ALA A 107 -5.53 12.52 10.32
N VAL A 108 -6.26 11.90 9.38
CA VAL A 108 -6.71 12.56 8.15
C VAL A 108 -7.82 13.58 8.39
N ARG A 109 -8.55 13.47 9.47
CA ARG A 109 -9.53 14.51 9.90
C ARG A 109 -8.84 15.77 10.40
N LEU A 110 -7.71 15.63 11.10
CA LEU A 110 -6.91 16.76 11.59
C LEU A 110 -6.02 17.36 10.50
N ALA A 111 -5.51 16.53 9.59
CA ALA A 111 -4.68 16.95 8.47
C ALA A 111 -5.17 16.27 7.17
N PRO A 112 -6.23 16.83 6.56
CA PRO A 112 -6.81 16.26 5.33
C PRO A 112 -5.88 16.35 4.11
N ASP A 113 -4.81 17.12 4.22
CA ASP A 113 -3.72 17.24 3.23
C ASP A 113 -2.57 16.24 3.44
N SER A 114 -2.68 15.35 4.42
CA SER A 114 -1.67 14.30 4.65
C SER A 114 -1.82 13.14 3.66
N GLY A 115 -1.11 13.18 2.53
CA GLY A 115 -1.10 12.09 1.55
C GLY A 115 -0.67 10.76 2.14
N LEU A 116 0.33 10.75 3.04
CA LEU A 116 0.76 9.54 3.75
C LEU A 116 -0.34 8.95 4.63
N GLY A 117 -1.11 9.79 5.34
CA GLY A 117 -2.24 9.33 6.14
C GLY A 117 -3.30 8.63 5.30
N TRP A 118 -3.66 9.23 4.16
CA TRP A 118 -4.60 8.65 3.20
C TRP A 118 -4.08 7.38 2.55
N LEU A 119 -2.79 7.33 2.18
CA LEU A 119 -2.16 6.11 1.63
C LEU A 119 -2.28 4.95 2.60
N ILE A 120 -1.82 5.12 3.85
CA ILE A 120 -1.84 4.02 4.82
C ILE A 120 -3.27 3.62 5.15
N MET A 121 -4.21 4.57 5.26
CA MET A 121 -5.61 4.28 5.46
C MET A 121 -6.19 3.43 4.33
N GLY A 122 -5.91 3.79 3.08
CA GLY A 122 -6.36 3.03 1.90
C GLY A 122 -5.82 1.60 1.90
N VAL A 123 -4.56 1.39 2.30
CA VAL A 123 -3.97 0.05 2.40
C VAL A 123 -4.61 -0.77 3.53
N VAL A 124 -4.84 -0.17 4.70
CA VAL A 124 -5.56 -0.82 5.80
C VAL A 124 -6.96 -1.25 5.36
N GLN A 125 -7.68 -0.40 4.65
CA GLN A 125 -9.02 -0.68 4.13
C GLN A 125 -9.00 -1.78 3.04
N TYR A 126 -7.97 -1.78 2.18
CA TYR A 126 -7.76 -2.84 1.21
C TYR A 126 -7.60 -4.21 1.89
N ASP A 127 -6.74 -4.32 2.90
CA ASP A 127 -6.49 -5.57 3.63
C ASP A 127 -7.72 -6.04 4.46
N GLN A 128 -8.64 -5.12 4.72
CA GLN A 128 -9.97 -5.45 5.28
C GLN A 128 -11.01 -5.82 4.21
N ASN A 129 -10.63 -5.91 2.92
CA ASN A 129 -11.53 -6.07 1.76
C ASN A 129 -12.59 -4.96 1.62
N LYS A 130 -12.36 -3.79 2.22
CA LYS A 130 -13.20 -2.59 2.08
C LYS A 130 -12.80 -1.81 0.83
N PHE A 131 -12.88 -2.44 -0.35
CA PHE A 131 -12.30 -1.90 -1.58
C PHE A 131 -12.84 -0.54 -2.00
N ASP A 132 -14.12 -0.25 -1.79
CA ASP A 132 -14.70 1.05 -2.15
C ASP A 132 -14.14 2.18 -1.25
N HIS A 133 -13.95 1.93 0.04
CA HIS A 133 -13.29 2.87 0.95
C HIS A 133 -11.81 3.03 0.60
N ALA A 134 -11.13 1.92 0.31
CA ALA A 134 -9.74 1.94 -0.12
C ALA A 134 -9.54 2.79 -1.38
N LEU A 135 -10.43 2.65 -2.39
CA LEU A 135 -10.39 3.48 -3.60
C LEU A 135 -10.52 4.97 -3.28
N ALA A 136 -11.46 5.34 -2.41
CA ALA A 136 -11.64 6.74 -2.03
C ALA A 136 -10.39 7.30 -1.34
N SER A 137 -9.82 6.55 -0.38
CA SER A 137 -8.62 6.96 0.34
C SER A 137 -7.39 7.04 -0.57
N LEU A 138 -7.20 6.05 -1.47
CA LEU A 138 -6.06 6.02 -2.40
C LEU A 138 -6.19 7.07 -3.50
N ALA A 139 -7.40 7.38 -3.97
CA ALA A 139 -7.63 8.49 -4.89
C ALA A 139 -7.24 9.83 -4.25
N GLN A 140 -7.60 10.04 -2.98
CA GLN A 140 -7.17 11.23 -2.25
C GLN A 140 -5.65 11.28 -2.08
N ALA A 141 -5.02 10.15 -1.74
CA ALA A 141 -3.56 10.06 -1.67
C ALA A 141 -2.90 10.38 -3.02
N ALA A 142 -3.46 9.91 -4.15
CA ALA A 142 -2.92 10.17 -5.49
C ALA A 142 -3.01 11.66 -5.90
N VAL A 143 -4.04 12.36 -5.44
CA VAL A 143 -4.15 13.82 -5.65
C VAL A 143 -3.09 14.58 -4.83
N LEU A 144 -2.84 14.14 -3.59
CA LEU A 144 -1.91 14.82 -2.68
C LEU A 144 -0.44 14.46 -2.96
N GLU A 145 -0.17 13.23 -3.39
CA GLU A 145 1.17 12.72 -3.67
C GLU A 145 1.29 12.13 -5.09
N PRO A 146 1.09 12.92 -6.15
CA PRO A 146 1.03 12.41 -7.54
C PRO A 146 2.37 11.85 -8.05
N LYS A 147 3.46 12.05 -7.31
CA LYS A 147 4.81 11.52 -7.64
C LYS A 147 5.23 10.37 -6.72
N ASN A 148 4.29 9.78 -6.01
CA ASN A 148 4.58 8.65 -5.13
C ASN A 148 4.20 7.33 -5.83
N ALA A 149 5.19 6.57 -6.28
CA ALA A 149 4.98 5.28 -6.97
C ALA A 149 4.16 4.29 -6.13
N THR A 150 4.32 4.29 -4.81
CA THR A 150 3.58 3.43 -3.90
C THR A 150 2.08 3.74 -3.91
N VAL A 151 1.70 5.01 -3.97
CA VAL A 151 0.29 5.41 -4.07
C VAL A 151 -0.33 4.85 -5.34
N HIS A 152 0.30 5.07 -6.49
CA HIS A 152 -0.19 4.57 -7.79
C HIS A 152 -0.26 3.04 -7.82
N HIS A 153 0.72 2.36 -7.24
CA HIS A 153 0.70 0.89 -7.11
C HIS A 153 -0.53 0.42 -6.32
N TYR A 154 -0.76 0.90 -5.09
CA TYR A 154 -1.89 0.46 -4.28
C TYR A 154 -3.23 0.85 -4.87
N PHE A 155 -3.31 2.03 -5.50
CA PHE A 155 -4.52 2.45 -6.20
C PHE A 155 -4.82 1.51 -7.38
N GLY A 156 -3.81 1.18 -8.20
CA GLY A 156 -3.96 0.23 -9.31
C GLY A 156 -4.36 -1.17 -8.85
N VAL A 157 -3.74 -1.71 -7.78
CA VAL A 157 -4.13 -3.01 -7.23
C VAL A 157 -5.58 -3.00 -6.77
N THR A 158 -6.02 -1.94 -6.11
CA THR A 158 -7.41 -1.81 -5.63
C THR A 158 -8.41 -1.71 -6.78
N LEU A 159 -8.07 -0.99 -7.86
CA LEU A 159 -8.85 -0.96 -9.10
C LEU A 159 -8.96 -2.37 -9.73
N GLY A 160 -7.85 -3.12 -9.73
CA GLY A 160 -7.82 -4.50 -10.22
C GLY A 160 -8.74 -5.43 -9.43
N GLN A 161 -8.84 -5.30 -8.10
CA GLN A 161 -9.77 -6.06 -7.26
C GLN A 161 -11.24 -5.77 -7.62
N LYS A 162 -11.55 -4.58 -8.09
CA LYS A 162 -12.88 -4.23 -8.60
C LYS A 162 -13.12 -4.65 -10.05
N GLY A 163 -12.13 -5.29 -10.70
CA GLY A 163 -12.20 -5.67 -12.12
C GLY A 163 -12.02 -4.50 -13.10
N TRP A 164 -11.60 -3.33 -12.63
CA TRP A 164 -11.38 -2.15 -13.45
C TRP A 164 -9.96 -2.14 -14.04
N TYR A 165 -9.65 -3.18 -14.82
CA TYR A 165 -8.30 -3.48 -15.28
C TYR A 165 -7.66 -2.38 -16.12
N SER A 166 -8.42 -1.64 -16.93
CA SER A 166 -7.85 -0.52 -17.71
C SER A 166 -7.29 0.57 -16.79
N GLY A 167 -8.06 0.98 -15.79
CA GLY A 167 -7.58 1.95 -14.79
C GLY A 167 -6.43 1.41 -13.95
N ALA A 168 -6.48 0.11 -13.60
CA ALA A 168 -5.42 -0.57 -12.89
C ALA A 168 -4.09 -0.54 -13.65
N GLU A 169 -4.13 -0.82 -14.97
CA GLU A 169 -2.95 -0.75 -15.84
C GLU A 169 -2.39 0.68 -15.94
N ASP A 170 -3.25 1.69 -16.04
CA ASP A 170 -2.81 3.08 -16.10
C ASP A 170 -2.08 3.49 -14.81
N GLU A 171 -2.61 3.11 -13.67
CA GLU A 171 -1.95 3.39 -12.38
C GLU A 171 -0.64 2.62 -12.22
N MET A 172 -0.56 1.35 -12.66
CA MET A 172 0.69 0.60 -12.66
C MET A 172 1.75 1.23 -13.59
N ARG A 173 1.36 1.74 -14.76
CA ARG A 173 2.30 2.46 -15.63
C ARG A 173 2.85 3.72 -14.97
N LYS A 174 1.99 4.51 -14.31
CA LYS A 174 2.45 5.68 -13.53
C LYS A 174 3.42 5.27 -12.41
N ALA A 175 3.11 4.18 -11.69
CA ALA A 175 4.03 3.66 -10.68
C ALA A 175 5.41 3.32 -11.28
N LEU A 176 5.45 2.67 -12.45
CA LEU A 176 6.67 2.29 -13.14
C LEU A 176 7.39 3.46 -13.85
N GLU A 177 6.69 4.51 -14.23
CA GLU A 177 7.30 5.77 -14.69
C GLU A 177 8.06 6.47 -13.54
N LEU A 178 7.53 6.37 -12.33
CA LEU A 178 8.13 6.96 -11.12
C LEU A 178 9.23 6.07 -10.52
N ASP A 179 9.04 4.75 -10.53
CA ASP A 179 10.01 3.76 -10.09
C ASP A 179 10.08 2.59 -11.09
N PRO A 180 10.99 2.63 -12.09
CA PRO A 180 11.15 1.56 -13.08
C PRO A 180 11.61 0.21 -12.50
N ASN A 181 12.00 0.15 -11.24
CA ASN A 181 12.45 -1.06 -10.56
C ASN A 181 11.45 -1.56 -9.52
N TYR A 182 10.21 -1.12 -9.59
CA TYR A 182 9.15 -1.57 -8.68
C TYR A 182 8.67 -2.98 -9.07
N ALA A 183 9.26 -4.00 -8.46
CA ALA A 183 9.02 -5.41 -8.80
C ALA A 183 7.53 -5.80 -8.74
N GLU A 184 6.83 -5.40 -7.69
CA GLU A 184 5.41 -5.71 -7.47
C GLU A 184 4.52 -5.01 -8.52
N ALA A 185 4.86 -3.80 -8.96
CA ALA A 185 4.13 -3.12 -10.03
C ALA A 185 4.30 -3.84 -11.37
N HIS A 186 5.51 -4.33 -11.69
CA HIS A 186 5.74 -5.16 -12.87
C HIS A 186 4.94 -6.47 -12.79
N PHE A 187 4.95 -7.15 -11.65
CA PHE A 187 4.18 -8.37 -11.45
C PHE A 187 2.68 -8.13 -11.68
N ASN A 188 2.09 -7.14 -11.00
CA ASN A 188 0.67 -6.83 -11.11
C ASN A 188 0.28 -6.41 -12.54
N LEU A 189 1.12 -5.64 -13.22
CA LEU A 189 0.88 -5.27 -14.61
C LEU A 189 0.87 -6.48 -15.53
N SER A 190 1.71 -7.50 -15.26
CA SER A 190 1.68 -8.76 -16.01
C SER A 190 0.33 -9.48 -15.84
N VAL A 191 -0.17 -9.53 -14.61
CA VAL A 191 -1.48 -10.12 -14.30
C VAL A 191 -2.60 -9.37 -15.02
N PHE A 192 -2.61 -8.03 -15.01
CA PHE A 192 -3.64 -7.23 -15.68
C PHE A 192 -3.62 -7.43 -17.20
N TYR A 193 -2.46 -7.55 -17.83
CA TYR A 193 -2.37 -7.88 -19.27
C TYR A 193 -2.95 -9.25 -19.60
N LEU A 194 -2.84 -10.23 -18.71
CA LEU A 194 -3.49 -11.54 -18.88
C LEU A 194 -5.01 -11.49 -18.73
N GLN A 195 -5.55 -10.50 -17.99
CA GLN A 195 -6.99 -10.30 -17.83
C GLN A 195 -7.66 -9.57 -19.02
N ARG A 196 -6.89 -9.07 -19.97
CA ARG A 196 -7.44 -8.48 -21.20
C ARG A 196 -8.20 -9.52 -22.04
N ASN A 197 -9.12 -9.04 -22.84
CA ASN A 197 -9.80 -9.89 -23.83
C ASN A 197 -9.62 -9.28 -25.24
N PRO A 198 -8.77 -9.86 -26.11
CA PRO A 198 -7.89 -11.01 -25.85
C PRO A 198 -6.70 -10.66 -24.94
N PRO A 199 -6.13 -11.67 -24.25
CA PRO A 199 -4.97 -11.47 -23.38
C PRO A 199 -3.75 -10.93 -24.12
N ALA A 200 -3.05 -9.98 -23.53
CA ALA A 200 -1.82 -9.41 -24.07
C ALA A 200 -0.58 -10.20 -23.59
N VAL A 201 -0.48 -11.48 -23.97
CA VAL A 201 0.47 -12.46 -23.42
C VAL A 201 1.93 -12.01 -23.52
N GLU A 202 2.36 -11.40 -24.63
CA GLU A 202 3.74 -10.95 -24.80
C GLU A 202 4.10 -9.76 -23.87
N LEU A 203 3.17 -8.84 -23.66
CA LEU A 203 3.36 -7.75 -22.70
C LEU A 203 3.42 -8.33 -21.28
N ALA A 204 2.50 -9.24 -20.95
CA ALA A 204 2.48 -9.92 -19.66
C ALA A 204 3.82 -10.63 -19.38
N ARG A 205 4.34 -11.37 -20.38
CA ARG A 205 5.62 -12.09 -20.26
C ARG A 205 6.78 -11.16 -19.96
N ARG A 206 6.90 -10.04 -20.68
CA ARG A 206 7.98 -9.06 -20.46
C ARG A 206 7.94 -8.49 -19.04
N HIS A 207 6.78 -8.11 -18.56
CA HIS A 207 6.63 -7.57 -17.22
C HIS A 207 6.84 -8.62 -16.14
N TYR A 208 6.34 -9.85 -16.32
CA TYR A 208 6.59 -10.95 -15.40
C TYR A 208 8.10 -11.28 -15.30
N GLN A 209 8.79 -11.37 -16.43
CA GLN A 209 10.24 -11.56 -16.44
C GLN A 209 10.96 -10.46 -15.67
N ARG A 210 10.57 -9.19 -15.92
CA ARG A 210 11.18 -8.05 -15.22
C ARG A 210 10.93 -8.12 -13.72
N ALA A 211 9.74 -8.52 -13.29
CA ALA A 211 9.45 -8.72 -11.86
C ALA A 211 10.38 -9.77 -11.23
N LEU A 212 10.58 -10.90 -11.90
CA LEU A 212 11.49 -11.96 -11.43
C LEU A 212 12.95 -11.47 -11.35
N GLU A 213 13.45 -10.73 -12.36
CA GLU A 213 14.78 -10.11 -12.34
C GLU A 213 14.97 -9.17 -11.16
N LEU A 214 13.90 -8.49 -10.74
CA LEU A 214 13.88 -7.57 -9.61
C LEU A 214 13.65 -8.28 -8.27
N GLY A 215 13.55 -9.60 -8.26
CA GLY A 215 13.46 -10.42 -7.06
C GLY A 215 12.05 -10.80 -6.63
N ALA A 216 11.03 -10.57 -7.45
CA ALA A 216 9.69 -11.10 -7.18
C ALA A 216 9.71 -12.64 -7.15
N ALA A 217 8.93 -13.23 -6.25
CA ALA A 217 8.75 -14.67 -6.20
C ALA A 217 8.03 -15.18 -7.46
N PRO A 218 8.43 -16.33 -8.04
CA PRO A 218 7.71 -16.93 -9.15
C PRO A 218 6.29 -17.35 -8.75
N ASP A 219 5.33 -17.05 -9.63
CA ASP A 219 3.95 -17.49 -9.49
C ASP A 219 3.63 -18.57 -10.54
N PRO A 220 3.28 -19.82 -10.12
CA PRO A 220 3.05 -20.92 -11.04
C PRO A 220 1.86 -20.72 -11.98
N ASP A 221 0.82 -19.99 -11.55
CA ASP A 221 -0.39 -19.77 -12.34
C ASP A 221 -0.15 -18.71 -13.42
N VAL A 222 0.56 -17.64 -13.08
CA VAL A 222 1.03 -16.66 -14.05
C VAL A 222 1.98 -17.32 -15.07
N ALA A 223 2.97 -18.09 -14.60
CA ALA A 223 3.90 -18.81 -15.49
C ALA A 223 3.18 -19.76 -16.46
N ARG A 224 2.17 -20.49 -15.98
CA ARG A 224 1.34 -21.38 -16.82
C ARG A 224 0.55 -20.60 -17.87
N SER A 225 -0.03 -19.45 -17.48
CA SER A 225 -0.81 -18.59 -18.37
C SER A 225 0.03 -17.95 -19.48
N LEU A 226 1.33 -17.82 -19.26
CA LEU A 226 2.30 -17.30 -20.24
C LEU A 226 2.84 -18.38 -21.20
N THR A 227 2.57 -19.67 -20.94
CA THR A 227 3.00 -20.77 -21.81
C THR A 227 2.00 -20.94 -22.95
N PRO A 228 2.43 -21.00 -24.23
CA PRO A 228 1.51 -21.29 -25.31
C PRO A 228 0.82 -22.64 -25.08
N PRO A 229 -0.46 -22.79 -25.46
CA PRO A 229 -1.10 -24.08 -25.43
C PRO A 229 -0.25 -25.10 -26.24
N GLN A 230 0.06 -26.21 -25.61
CA GLN A 230 0.74 -27.28 -26.35
C GLN A 230 -0.21 -27.82 -27.43
N PRO A 231 0.32 -28.10 -28.65
CA PRO A 231 -0.48 -28.58 -29.75
C PRO A 231 -1.13 -29.95 -29.51
#